data_bc2c19c78e37005e23e33bf9f2b8cefb
#
_entry.id   bc2c19c78e37005e23e33bf9f2b8cefb
#
_cell.length_a   1.000
_cell.length_b   1.000
_cell.length_c   1.000
_cell.angle_alpha   90.00
_cell.angle_beta   90.00
_cell.angle_gamma   90.00
#
_symmetry.space_group_name_H-M   'P 1'
#
loop_
_entity.id
_entity.type
_entity.pdbx_description
1 polymer ?
#
loop_
_entity_poly.entity_id
_entity_poly.type
_entity_poly.pdbx_seq_one_letter_code
_entity_poly.pdbx_strand_id
1 'polypeptide(L)'
;MTKPQPTVTPNTWEFLRDPMIAPTGFREYDARWQYPEAINLPGITALGLGLGTQMHRRGIEPVIAVGNDYRDYSLSIKNALMLGLMQAGIHVKDIGPALSPMAYFAQFHLDAPAVAMVTASHNPNGWTGVKMGFERPLTHGPDEMAELRDIVLNGEGETREGGKYEFIEGVREAYLDDLVGDFKMTRKLKVVCATGNGTASAFAPELFKRLGVEVVDSHNRLDYTFPHYNPNPEAMEMLHDMSASVKASGADFALGFDGDGDRCGVVDDEGEEIFADKMGVIMARDLSGIYPDATFVADVKSTGLFAADPVLQANGAKADYWKTGHSHMKRRVHALGALAGFEKSGHYFLAEPIGRGYDCGMRVAVEICKLMDRNPDMSMSDLRRALPLTYSMPTMSPYAADEEKYDILARLVTKLEKLTELAGRPVKEVVT
;
A
#
# COMPACT_ATOMS: atom_id res chain seq x y z
N MET A 1 22.50 11.78 -23.04
CA MET A 1 22.08 12.42 -21.76
C MET A 1 23.20 12.35 -20.74
N THR A 2 23.35 13.35 -19.88
CA THR A 2 24.26 13.25 -18.74
C THR A 2 23.74 12.24 -17.74
N LYS A 3 24.62 11.38 -17.22
CA LYS A 3 24.26 10.41 -16.18
C LYS A 3 23.87 11.14 -14.89
N PRO A 4 22.84 10.69 -14.15
CA PRO A 4 22.53 11.25 -12.85
C PRO A 4 23.72 11.14 -11.88
N GLN A 5 23.96 12.22 -11.15
CA GLN A 5 24.94 12.21 -10.06
C GLN A 5 24.32 11.52 -8.83
N PRO A 6 25.09 10.76 -8.02
CA PRO A 6 24.56 10.17 -6.81
C PRO A 6 24.25 11.22 -5.72
N THR A 7 25.03 12.31 -5.65
CA THR A 7 24.85 13.41 -4.70
C THR A 7 25.32 14.73 -5.29
N VAL A 8 24.61 15.81 -5.00
CA VAL A 8 25.06 17.21 -5.17
C VAL A 8 24.55 18.01 -3.98
N THR A 9 25.23 19.11 -3.65
CA THR A 9 24.82 19.95 -2.53
C THR A 9 23.50 20.67 -2.85
N PRO A 10 22.45 20.50 -2.04
CA PRO A 10 21.17 21.20 -2.23
C PRO A 10 21.33 22.74 -2.28
N ASN A 11 20.46 23.40 -3.04
CA ASN A 11 20.45 24.85 -3.26
C ASN A 11 21.70 25.42 -3.97
N THR A 12 22.48 24.58 -4.64
CA THR A 12 23.53 25.02 -5.58
C THR A 12 22.99 25.07 -7.01
N TRP A 13 23.73 25.74 -7.91
CA TRP A 13 23.37 25.76 -9.33
C TRP A 13 23.42 24.36 -9.96
N GLU A 14 24.38 23.54 -9.58
CA GLU A 14 24.50 22.14 -9.99
C GLU A 14 23.28 21.35 -9.59
N PHE A 15 22.80 21.49 -8.36
CA PHE A 15 21.59 20.82 -7.87
C PHE A 15 20.33 21.19 -8.66
N LEU A 16 20.22 22.43 -9.13
CA LEU A 16 19.07 22.88 -9.90
C LEU A 16 19.12 22.43 -11.38
N ARG A 17 20.31 22.20 -11.90
CA ARG A 17 20.56 21.93 -13.32
C ARG A 17 20.78 20.47 -13.63
N ASP A 18 21.60 19.80 -12.84
CA ASP A 18 22.07 18.45 -13.13
C ASP A 18 21.23 17.40 -12.42
N PRO A 19 20.85 16.28 -13.09
CA PRO A 19 20.06 15.25 -12.44
C PRO A 19 20.85 14.57 -11.32
N MET A 20 20.23 14.47 -10.14
CA MET A 20 20.75 13.77 -8.98
C MET A 20 19.78 12.65 -8.58
N ILE A 21 20.28 11.43 -8.50
CA ILE A 21 19.55 10.27 -7.99
C ILE A 21 20.52 9.38 -7.21
N ALA A 22 20.25 9.15 -5.92
CA ALA A 22 20.95 8.16 -5.15
C ALA A 22 20.52 6.73 -5.57
N PRO A 23 21.46 5.83 -5.93
CA PRO A 23 21.12 4.46 -6.34
C PRO A 23 20.34 3.66 -5.30
N THR A 24 20.56 3.94 -4.02
CA THR A 24 19.90 3.29 -2.88
C THR A 24 18.39 3.52 -2.80
N GLY A 25 17.87 4.49 -3.51
CA GLY A 25 16.43 4.75 -3.58
C GLY A 25 15.65 3.79 -4.49
N PHE A 26 16.30 3.07 -5.38
CA PHE A 26 15.69 1.97 -6.13
C PHE A 26 15.59 0.76 -5.19
N ARG A 27 14.41 0.55 -4.61
CA ARG A 27 14.14 -0.55 -3.70
C ARG A 27 13.74 -1.81 -4.49
N GLU A 28 13.38 -2.88 -3.79
CA GLU A 28 13.08 -4.17 -4.41
C GLU A 28 11.85 -4.13 -5.34
N TYR A 29 10.85 -3.29 -5.03
CA TYR A 29 9.58 -3.21 -5.77
C TYR A 29 8.95 -1.82 -5.83
N ASP A 30 9.60 -0.82 -5.27
CA ASP A 30 9.23 0.60 -5.37
C ASP A 30 10.48 1.50 -5.35
N ALA A 31 10.28 2.78 -5.50
CA ALA A 31 11.36 3.76 -5.45
C ALA A 31 11.13 4.73 -4.29
N ARG A 32 12.16 4.98 -3.45
CA ARG A 32 12.07 5.89 -2.30
C ARG A 32 13.39 6.61 -2.01
N TRP A 33 13.30 7.92 -1.82
CA TRP A 33 14.42 8.80 -1.51
C TRP A 33 14.06 9.81 -0.42
N GLN A 34 15.06 10.23 0.33
CA GLN A 34 14.97 11.50 1.06
C GLN A 34 15.02 12.65 0.05
N TYR A 35 14.08 13.55 0.15
CA TYR A 35 13.96 14.72 -0.73
C TYR A 35 14.15 15.99 0.10
N PRO A 36 15.04 16.92 -0.32
CA PRO A 36 15.78 16.95 -1.60
C PRO A 36 17.18 16.32 -1.55
N GLU A 37 17.59 15.65 -0.47
CA GLU A 37 18.99 15.24 -0.21
C GLU A 37 19.48 14.11 -1.13
N ALA A 38 18.62 13.17 -1.49
CA ALA A 38 18.98 11.97 -2.25
C ALA A 38 18.43 11.95 -3.69
N ILE A 39 17.56 12.90 -4.01
CA ILE A 39 16.98 13.09 -5.35
C ILE A 39 16.54 14.53 -5.55
N ASN A 40 16.74 15.08 -6.74
CA ASN A 40 16.24 16.40 -7.14
C ASN A 40 15.21 16.31 -8.27
N LEU A 41 14.56 17.43 -8.64
CA LEU A 41 13.57 17.42 -9.72
C LEU A 41 14.14 17.01 -11.10
N PRO A 42 15.35 17.44 -11.51
CA PRO A 42 15.98 16.88 -12.71
C PRO A 42 16.20 15.36 -12.64
N GLY A 43 16.52 14.81 -11.47
CA GLY A 43 16.62 13.37 -11.24
C GLY A 43 15.28 12.65 -11.38
N ILE A 44 14.20 13.24 -10.86
CA ILE A 44 12.84 12.71 -11.06
C ILE A 44 12.44 12.75 -12.54
N THR A 45 12.86 13.80 -13.29
CA THR A 45 12.63 13.84 -14.76
C THR A 45 13.38 12.71 -15.45
N ALA A 46 14.63 12.43 -15.05
CA ALA A 46 15.39 11.29 -15.56
C ALA A 46 14.73 9.94 -15.22
N LEU A 47 14.15 9.81 -14.01
CA LEU A 47 13.36 8.64 -13.62
C LEU A 47 12.14 8.45 -14.54
N GLY A 48 11.38 9.53 -14.81
CA GLY A 48 10.22 9.49 -15.71
C GLY A 48 10.59 9.11 -17.14
N LEU A 49 11.71 9.64 -17.66
CA LEU A 49 12.23 9.28 -18.97
C LEU A 49 12.67 7.81 -19.01
N GLY A 50 13.33 7.33 -17.95
CA GLY A 50 13.72 5.92 -17.80
C GLY A 50 12.51 4.99 -17.75
N LEU A 51 11.47 5.35 -17.00
CA LEU A 51 10.23 4.57 -16.90
C LEU A 51 9.51 4.48 -18.25
N GLY A 52 9.38 5.60 -18.99
CA GLY A 52 8.82 5.59 -20.33
C GLY A 52 9.65 4.78 -21.33
N THR A 53 10.98 4.83 -21.23
CA THR A 53 11.89 3.99 -22.01
C THR A 53 11.68 2.51 -21.70
N GLN A 54 11.54 2.16 -20.42
CA GLN A 54 11.25 0.79 -19.99
C GLN A 54 9.91 0.30 -20.55
N MET A 55 8.86 1.13 -20.53
CA MET A 55 7.58 0.78 -21.17
C MET A 55 7.76 0.39 -22.62
N HIS A 56 8.48 1.19 -23.40
CA HIS A 56 8.74 0.89 -24.81
C HIS A 56 9.57 -0.38 -25.01
N ARG A 57 10.61 -0.59 -24.21
CA ARG A 57 11.45 -1.80 -24.30
C ARG A 57 10.67 -3.08 -24.02
N ARG A 58 9.66 -2.97 -23.14
CA ARG A 58 8.76 -4.08 -22.80
C ARG A 58 7.52 -4.20 -23.70
N GLY A 59 7.39 -3.33 -24.71
CA GLY A 59 6.24 -3.34 -25.63
C GLY A 59 4.92 -2.95 -24.98
N ILE A 60 4.96 -2.19 -23.87
CA ILE A 60 3.78 -1.69 -23.19
C ILE A 60 3.22 -0.50 -23.98
N GLU A 61 1.91 -0.46 -24.18
CA GLU A 61 1.24 0.68 -24.81
C GLU A 61 1.64 1.98 -24.10
N PRO A 62 1.98 3.06 -24.81
CA PRO A 62 2.55 4.27 -24.23
C PRO A 62 1.50 5.17 -23.54
N VAL A 63 0.71 4.60 -22.62
CA VAL A 63 -0.31 5.29 -21.82
C VAL A 63 -0.10 4.96 -20.36
N ILE A 64 -0.08 5.99 -19.49
CA ILE A 64 0.13 5.84 -18.06
C ILE A 64 -0.80 6.73 -17.24
N ALA A 65 -1.43 6.17 -16.19
CA ALA A 65 -2.12 6.94 -15.18
C ALA A 65 -1.12 7.45 -14.13
N VAL A 66 -1.16 8.74 -13.78
CA VAL A 66 -0.23 9.33 -12.81
C VAL A 66 -0.99 10.09 -11.74
N GLY A 67 -0.73 9.79 -10.46
CA GLY A 67 -1.28 10.48 -9.31
C GLY A 67 -0.20 10.88 -8.30
N ASN A 68 -0.60 11.65 -7.27
CA ASN A 68 0.28 12.03 -6.17
C ASN A 68 -0.47 12.09 -4.83
N ASP A 69 0.23 11.80 -3.72
CA ASP A 69 -0.26 12.02 -2.37
C ASP A 69 -0.28 13.51 -1.99
N TYR A 70 -0.74 13.82 -0.77
CA TYR A 70 -0.95 15.20 -0.31
C TYR A 70 0.26 15.80 0.45
N ARG A 71 1.48 15.39 0.15
CA ARG A 71 2.65 16.13 0.63
C ARG A 71 2.88 17.39 -0.18
N ASP A 72 3.40 18.46 0.44
CA ASP A 72 3.53 19.77 -0.21
C ASP A 72 4.43 19.75 -1.46
N TYR A 73 5.45 18.89 -1.47
CA TYR A 73 6.38 18.72 -2.60
C TYR A 73 5.93 17.66 -3.62
N SER A 74 4.90 16.84 -3.33
CA SER A 74 4.49 15.73 -4.22
C SER A 74 4.02 16.19 -5.59
N LEU A 75 3.35 17.34 -5.66
CA LEU A 75 2.93 17.92 -6.95
C LEU A 75 4.12 18.31 -7.83
N SER A 76 5.17 18.93 -7.25
CA SER A 76 6.37 19.30 -7.99
C SER A 76 7.10 18.06 -8.52
N ILE A 77 7.16 17.00 -7.69
CA ILE A 77 7.76 15.72 -8.07
C ILE A 77 6.94 15.03 -9.17
N LYS A 78 5.61 14.99 -9.05
CA LYS A 78 4.75 14.47 -10.10
C LYS A 78 4.96 15.20 -11.43
N ASN A 79 5.01 16.52 -11.41
CA ASN A 79 5.22 17.31 -12.62
C ASN A 79 6.57 16.99 -13.28
N ALA A 80 7.64 16.83 -12.50
CA ALA A 80 8.94 16.43 -13.01
C ALA A 80 8.94 14.99 -13.60
N LEU A 81 8.25 14.06 -12.93
CA LEU A 81 8.07 12.69 -13.43
C LEU A 81 7.31 12.68 -14.76
N MET A 82 6.18 13.40 -14.84
CA MET A 82 5.38 13.51 -16.05
C MET A 82 6.14 14.15 -17.21
N LEU A 83 6.97 15.14 -16.94
CA LEU A 83 7.86 15.74 -17.96
C LEU A 83 8.76 14.68 -18.58
N GLY A 84 9.41 13.84 -17.78
CA GLY A 84 10.26 12.76 -18.27
C GLY A 84 9.48 11.69 -19.07
N LEU A 85 8.30 11.31 -18.59
CA LEU A 85 7.41 10.39 -19.31
C LEU A 85 7.00 10.94 -20.68
N MET A 86 6.59 12.21 -20.75
CA MET A 86 6.27 12.85 -22.03
C MET A 86 7.47 12.97 -22.97
N GLN A 87 8.67 13.22 -22.45
CA GLN A 87 9.90 13.18 -23.24
C GLN A 87 10.17 11.80 -23.84
N ALA A 88 9.74 10.72 -23.17
CA ALA A 88 9.78 9.37 -23.71
C ALA A 88 8.62 9.05 -24.70
N GLY A 89 7.78 10.00 -25.05
CA GLY A 89 6.65 9.79 -25.96
C GLY A 89 5.43 9.15 -25.29
N ILE A 90 5.31 9.20 -23.97
CA ILE A 90 4.20 8.59 -23.23
C ILE A 90 3.01 9.56 -23.11
N HIS A 91 1.80 9.06 -23.33
CA HIS A 91 0.57 9.76 -23.03
C HIS A 91 0.28 9.64 -21.53
N VAL A 92 0.43 10.73 -20.83
CA VAL A 92 0.20 10.83 -19.39
C VAL A 92 -1.24 11.25 -19.11
N LYS A 93 -1.99 10.39 -18.42
CA LYS A 93 -3.32 10.65 -17.85
C LYS A 93 -3.13 11.06 -16.38
N ASP A 94 -3.11 12.35 -16.10
CA ASP A 94 -2.99 12.90 -14.74
C ASP A 94 -4.34 12.82 -14.02
N ILE A 95 -4.39 12.06 -12.92
CA ILE A 95 -5.59 11.89 -12.09
C ILE A 95 -5.62 12.82 -10.86
N GLY A 96 -4.66 13.74 -10.74
CA GLY A 96 -4.56 14.67 -9.63
C GLY A 96 -4.12 14.05 -8.30
N PRO A 97 -4.45 14.69 -7.16
CA PRO A 97 -4.22 14.13 -5.84
C PRO A 97 -5.00 12.82 -5.66
N ALA A 98 -4.32 11.77 -5.22
CA ALA A 98 -4.84 10.41 -5.21
C ALA A 98 -4.32 9.61 -4.01
N LEU A 99 -5.05 8.55 -3.68
CA LEU A 99 -4.54 7.43 -2.91
C LEU A 99 -3.83 6.44 -3.83
N SER A 100 -2.88 5.66 -3.32
CA SER A 100 -2.27 4.57 -4.09
C SER A 100 -3.31 3.62 -4.69
N PRO A 101 -4.31 3.12 -3.94
CA PRO A 101 -5.37 2.30 -4.51
C PRO A 101 -6.24 3.01 -5.56
N MET A 102 -6.44 4.34 -5.46
CA MET A 102 -7.12 5.09 -6.50
C MET A 102 -6.30 5.13 -7.80
N ALA A 103 -4.98 5.26 -7.70
CA ALA A 103 -4.11 5.20 -8.88
C ALA A 103 -4.15 3.81 -9.54
N TYR A 104 -4.18 2.73 -8.76
CA TYR A 104 -4.38 1.37 -9.30
C TYR A 104 -5.77 1.19 -9.91
N PHE A 105 -6.82 1.71 -9.28
CA PHE A 105 -8.16 1.75 -9.85
C PHE A 105 -8.19 2.47 -11.20
N ALA A 106 -7.47 3.57 -11.32
CA ALA A 106 -7.42 4.34 -12.56
C ALA A 106 -6.87 3.55 -13.76
N GLN A 107 -5.98 2.56 -13.55
CA GLN A 107 -5.55 1.66 -14.63
C GLN A 107 -6.74 0.91 -15.24
N PHE A 108 -7.67 0.43 -14.42
CA PHE A 108 -8.87 -0.27 -14.90
C PHE A 108 -9.89 0.70 -15.50
N HIS A 109 -10.17 1.80 -14.80
CA HIS A 109 -11.19 2.75 -15.16
C HIS A 109 -10.89 3.51 -16.46
N LEU A 110 -9.60 3.83 -16.70
CA LEU A 110 -9.13 4.58 -17.87
C LEU A 110 -8.55 3.71 -18.97
N ASP A 111 -8.58 2.39 -18.78
CA ASP A 111 -7.92 1.41 -19.63
C ASP A 111 -6.44 1.78 -19.92
N ALA A 112 -5.73 2.22 -18.89
CA ALA A 112 -4.31 2.54 -18.96
C ALA A 112 -3.48 1.32 -18.51
N PRO A 113 -2.55 0.81 -19.34
CA PRO A 113 -1.76 -0.38 -18.96
C PRO A 113 -0.79 -0.08 -17.83
N ALA A 114 -0.32 1.16 -17.71
CA ALA A 114 0.67 1.56 -16.74
C ALA A 114 0.13 2.55 -15.68
N VAL A 115 0.78 2.55 -14.52
CA VAL A 115 0.52 3.48 -13.42
C VAL A 115 1.81 3.96 -12.80
N ALA A 116 1.83 5.22 -12.34
CA ALA A 116 2.85 5.75 -11.45
C ALA A 116 2.18 6.61 -10.37
N MET A 117 2.43 6.28 -9.12
CA MET A 117 1.90 7.00 -7.96
C MET A 117 3.03 7.62 -7.17
N VAL A 118 3.09 8.95 -7.15
CA VAL A 118 4.08 9.71 -6.38
C VAL A 118 3.63 9.75 -4.92
N THR A 119 4.34 9.02 -4.06
CA THR A 119 4.05 8.91 -2.63
C THR A 119 5.25 8.42 -1.86
N ALA A 120 5.33 8.76 -0.59
CA ALA A 120 6.24 8.12 0.36
C ALA A 120 5.50 7.17 1.33
N SER A 121 4.22 6.85 1.04
CA SER A 121 3.39 5.98 1.88
C SER A 121 3.37 6.47 3.35
N HIS A 122 3.68 5.61 4.30
CA HIS A 122 3.75 5.91 5.74
C HIS A 122 5.07 6.55 6.20
N ASN A 123 6.01 6.85 5.31
CA ASN A 123 7.25 7.55 5.70
C ASN A 123 6.95 8.96 6.21
N PRO A 124 7.75 9.50 7.14
CA PRO A 124 7.61 10.89 7.58
C PRO A 124 7.89 11.88 6.44
N ASN A 125 7.56 13.14 6.65
CA ASN A 125 7.91 14.21 5.73
C ASN A 125 9.43 14.26 5.47
N GLY A 126 9.82 14.75 4.28
CA GLY A 126 11.19 14.67 3.79
C GLY A 126 11.45 13.40 2.96
N TRP A 127 10.51 12.49 2.85
CA TRP A 127 10.59 11.33 1.96
C TRP A 127 9.68 11.48 0.75
N THR A 128 10.13 10.99 -0.39
CA THR A 128 9.34 10.81 -1.60
C THR A 128 9.61 9.45 -2.23
N GLY A 129 8.78 9.07 -3.17
CA GLY A 129 8.96 7.85 -3.95
C GLY A 129 7.96 7.73 -5.07
N VAL A 130 8.05 6.64 -5.80
CA VAL A 130 7.10 6.30 -6.86
C VAL A 130 6.77 4.81 -6.76
N LYS A 131 5.49 4.49 -6.62
CA LYS A 131 4.95 3.14 -6.85
C LYS A 131 4.54 3.06 -8.31
N MET A 132 4.92 2.00 -9.02
CA MET A 132 4.68 1.89 -10.46
C MET A 132 4.36 0.45 -10.87
N GLY A 133 3.68 0.30 -11.99
CA GLY A 133 3.32 -1.00 -12.55
C GLY A 133 2.89 -0.92 -14.01
N PHE A 134 3.03 -2.04 -14.73
CA PHE A 134 2.69 -2.17 -16.15
C PHE A 134 1.62 -3.22 -16.43
N GLU A 135 1.20 -3.94 -15.41
CA GLU A 135 0.22 -5.03 -15.51
C GLU A 135 -0.77 -4.94 -14.35
N ARG A 136 -2.05 -4.90 -14.65
CA ARG A 136 -3.13 -4.83 -13.65
C ARG A 136 -3.33 -6.17 -12.95
N PRO A 137 -3.41 -6.26 -11.64
CA PRO A 137 -3.25 -5.23 -10.59
C PRO A 137 -1.81 -5.09 -10.08
N LEU A 138 -0.82 -5.65 -10.78
CA LEU A 138 0.54 -5.84 -10.30
C LEU A 138 1.35 -4.54 -10.34
N THR A 139 2.26 -4.40 -9.38
CA THR A 139 3.29 -3.37 -9.35
C THR A 139 4.65 -3.97 -9.72
N HIS A 140 5.64 -3.12 -10.00
CA HIS A 140 7.00 -3.58 -10.27
C HIS A 140 7.47 -4.57 -9.22
N GLY A 141 8.21 -5.57 -9.68
CA GLY A 141 8.97 -6.48 -8.83
C GLY A 141 10.47 -6.21 -8.95
N PRO A 142 11.31 -7.08 -8.37
CA PRO A 142 12.76 -6.88 -8.35
C PRO A 142 13.39 -6.72 -9.74
N ASP A 143 12.96 -7.50 -10.72
CA ASP A 143 13.52 -7.47 -12.07
C ASP A 143 13.19 -6.17 -12.80
N GLU A 144 11.92 -5.71 -12.70
CA GLU A 144 11.50 -4.45 -13.28
C GLU A 144 12.21 -3.26 -12.61
N MET A 145 12.40 -3.30 -11.30
CA MET A 145 13.12 -2.25 -10.57
C MET A 145 14.61 -2.23 -10.90
N ALA A 146 15.24 -3.38 -11.05
CA ALA A 146 16.64 -3.47 -11.45
C ALA A 146 16.86 -2.92 -12.87
N GLU A 147 16.00 -3.29 -13.82
CA GLU A 147 16.04 -2.77 -15.19
C GLU A 147 15.85 -1.24 -15.23
N LEU A 148 14.84 -0.71 -14.51
CA LEU A 148 14.59 0.73 -14.42
C LEU A 148 15.79 1.47 -13.85
N ARG A 149 16.36 0.97 -12.73
CA ARG A 149 17.58 1.51 -12.13
C ARG A 149 18.72 1.61 -13.14
N ASP A 150 18.96 0.52 -13.87
CA ASP A 150 20.08 0.46 -14.81
C ASP A 150 19.85 1.42 -16.00
N ILE A 151 18.65 1.51 -16.56
CA ILE A 151 18.29 2.49 -17.58
C ILE A 151 18.57 3.92 -17.10
N VAL A 152 18.12 4.25 -15.88
CA VAL A 152 18.25 5.60 -15.33
C VAL A 152 19.70 5.93 -15.00
N LEU A 153 20.39 5.09 -14.25
CA LEU A 153 21.74 5.39 -13.75
C LEU A 153 22.80 5.33 -14.87
N ASN A 154 22.58 4.53 -15.91
CA ASN A 154 23.45 4.50 -17.08
C ASN A 154 23.16 5.63 -18.07
N GLY A 155 22.09 6.42 -17.87
CA GLY A 155 21.68 7.48 -18.80
C GLY A 155 21.17 6.93 -20.14
N GLU A 156 20.51 5.77 -20.11
CA GLU A 156 19.97 5.07 -21.29
C GLU A 156 18.54 5.50 -21.64
N GLY A 157 18.03 6.54 -21.00
CA GLY A 157 16.71 7.09 -21.30
C GLY A 157 16.61 7.59 -22.74
N GLU A 158 15.55 7.20 -23.45
CA GLU A 158 15.32 7.50 -24.87
C GLU A 158 14.20 8.52 -25.03
N THR A 159 14.48 9.63 -25.73
CA THR A 159 13.44 10.59 -26.11
C THR A 159 12.72 10.11 -27.35
N ARG A 160 11.39 10.28 -27.36
CA ARG A 160 10.53 9.91 -28.50
C ARG A 160 9.44 10.97 -28.71
N GLU A 161 8.96 11.11 -29.93
CA GLU A 161 7.79 11.92 -30.24
C GLU A 161 6.50 11.27 -29.71
N GLY A 162 5.40 12.04 -29.61
CA GLY A 162 4.08 11.54 -29.26
C GLY A 162 3.71 11.73 -27.78
N GLY A 163 4.60 12.29 -26.98
CA GLY A 163 4.27 12.61 -25.57
C GLY A 163 3.08 13.55 -25.45
N LYS A 164 2.13 13.19 -24.59
CA LYS A 164 0.88 13.93 -24.40
C LYS A 164 0.54 14.03 -22.93
N TYR A 165 -0.04 15.14 -22.52
CA TYR A 165 -0.62 15.35 -21.21
C TYR A 165 -2.14 15.47 -21.31
N GLU A 166 -2.85 14.82 -20.40
CA GLU A 166 -4.29 14.90 -20.24
C GLU A 166 -4.66 14.86 -18.76
N PHE A 167 -5.35 15.88 -18.27
CA PHE A 167 -5.92 15.84 -16.93
C PHE A 167 -7.28 15.15 -16.98
N ILE A 168 -7.47 14.15 -16.12
CA ILE A 168 -8.69 13.35 -16.06
C ILE A 168 -9.52 13.72 -14.85
N GLU A 169 -10.65 14.35 -15.07
CA GLU A 169 -11.62 14.69 -14.03
C GLU A 169 -12.48 13.47 -13.63
N GLY A 170 -13.01 13.49 -12.40
CA GLY A 170 -14.03 12.54 -11.95
C GLY A 170 -13.49 11.17 -11.47
N VAL A 171 -12.19 10.89 -11.56
CA VAL A 171 -11.62 9.59 -11.14
C VAL A 171 -11.86 9.33 -9.64
N ARG A 172 -11.77 10.37 -8.79
CA ARG A 172 -12.07 10.27 -7.37
C ARG A 172 -13.50 9.79 -7.12
N GLU A 173 -14.47 10.39 -7.79
CA GLU A 173 -15.89 10.05 -7.64
C GLU A 173 -16.14 8.62 -8.14
N ALA A 174 -15.62 8.27 -9.31
CA ALA A 174 -15.72 6.92 -9.87
C ALA A 174 -15.09 5.86 -8.93
N TYR A 175 -13.97 6.18 -8.29
CA TYR A 175 -13.34 5.29 -7.30
C TYR A 175 -14.22 5.09 -6.06
N LEU A 176 -14.78 6.17 -5.50
CA LEU A 176 -15.68 6.09 -4.35
C LEU A 176 -16.98 5.33 -4.69
N ASP A 177 -17.52 5.52 -5.89
CA ASP A 177 -18.68 4.78 -6.37
C ASP A 177 -18.38 3.28 -6.54
N ASP A 178 -17.21 2.92 -7.10
CA ASP A 178 -16.76 1.52 -7.21
C ASP A 178 -16.60 0.87 -5.83
N LEU A 179 -16.10 1.59 -4.83
CA LEU A 179 -15.95 1.08 -3.47
C LEU A 179 -17.28 0.76 -2.81
N VAL A 180 -18.27 1.63 -2.95
CA VAL A 180 -19.61 1.45 -2.35
C VAL A 180 -20.43 0.44 -3.14
N GLY A 181 -20.40 0.51 -4.47
CA GLY A 181 -21.25 -0.29 -5.34
C GLY A 181 -22.73 -0.15 -4.99
N ASP A 182 -23.47 -1.22 -5.09
CA ASP A 182 -24.90 -1.29 -4.75
C ASP A 182 -25.18 -1.60 -3.26
N PHE A 183 -24.12 -1.70 -2.44
CA PHE A 183 -24.25 -2.04 -1.03
C PHE A 183 -24.98 -0.95 -0.25
N LYS A 184 -25.97 -1.36 0.53
CA LYS A 184 -26.69 -0.50 1.49
C LYS A 184 -26.64 -1.13 2.86
N MET A 185 -26.06 -0.40 3.79
CA MET A 185 -25.95 -0.83 5.16
C MET A 185 -27.34 -0.87 5.83
N THR A 186 -27.62 -1.91 6.58
CA THR A 186 -28.85 -2.08 7.38
C THR A 186 -28.60 -1.75 8.85
N ARG A 187 -27.41 -2.08 9.36
CA ARG A 187 -26.97 -1.76 10.71
C ARG A 187 -26.50 -0.32 10.78
N LYS A 188 -26.94 0.39 11.83
CA LYS A 188 -26.37 1.71 12.14
C LYS A 188 -25.02 1.52 12.83
N LEU A 189 -23.98 2.01 12.21
CA LEU A 189 -22.62 2.00 12.74
C LEU A 189 -22.13 3.40 13.00
N LYS A 190 -21.41 3.57 14.12
CA LYS A 190 -20.66 4.76 14.49
C LYS A 190 -19.18 4.42 14.49
N VAL A 191 -18.40 5.03 13.62
CA VAL A 191 -17.01 4.65 13.37
C VAL A 191 -16.09 5.84 13.54
N VAL A 192 -15.01 5.67 14.31
CA VAL A 192 -13.91 6.63 14.34
C VAL A 192 -13.13 6.47 13.03
N CYS A 193 -13.05 7.54 12.28
CA CYS A 193 -12.25 7.63 11.06
C CYS A 193 -10.95 8.36 11.38
N ALA A 194 -9.82 7.66 11.39
CA ALA A 194 -8.52 8.22 11.71
C ALA A 194 -7.64 8.27 10.46
N THR A 195 -7.31 9.46 10.00
CA THR A 195 -6.52 9.66 8.77
C THR A 195 -5.16 10.32 9.02
N GLY A 196 -4.89 10.75 10.27
CA GLY A 196 -3.65 11.42 10.64
C GLY A 196 -3.30 12.62 9.76
N ASN A 197 -4.32 13.35 9.28
CA ASN A 197 -4.17 14.48 8.36
C ASN A 197 -3.59 14.12 6.97
N GLY A 198 -3.42 12.81 6.67
CA GLY A 198 -2.90 12.32 5.39
C GLY A 198 -3.91 12.40 4.24
N THR A 199 -3.52 11.87 3.08
CA THR A 199 -4.34 11.92 1.85
C THR A 199 -5.71 11.27 2.02
N ALA A 200 -5.83 10.26 2.89
CA ALA A 200 -7.09 9.59 3.21
C ALA A 200 -8.18 10.55 3.75
N SER A 201 -7.79 11.71 4.31
CA SER A 201 -8.72 12.75 4.78
C SER A 201 -9.66 13.27 3.69
N ALA A 202 -9.21 13.23 2.42
CA ALA A 202 -10.03 13.64 1.27
C ALA A 202 -10.98 12.54 0.78
N PHE A 203 -10.90 11.32 1.31
CA PHE A 203 -11.62 10.14 0.80
C PHE A 203 -12.45 9.44 1.86
N ALA A 204 -11.86 9.05 2.99
CA ALA A 204 -12.47 8.19 3.99
C ALA A 204 -13.75 8.76 4.61
N PRO A 205 -13.83 10.04 5.02
CA PRO A 205 -15.08 10.59 5.57
C PRO A 205 -16.23 10.56 4.57
N GLU A 206 -15.97 10.87 3.30
CA GLU A 206 -16.98 10.82 2.24
C GLU A 206 -17.41 9.38 1.94
N LEU A 207 -16.47 8.43 1.93
CA LEU A 207 -16.76 7.01 1.75
C LEU A 207 -17.73 6.52 2.83
N PHE A 208 -17.43 6.78 4.10
CA PHE A 208 -18.31 6.38 5.22
C PHE A 208 -19.68 7.04 5.15
N LYS A 209 -19.74 8.30 4.77
CA LYS A 209 -21.02 8.99 4.56
C LYS A 209 -21.86 8.32 3.46
N ARG A 210 -21.26 7.91 2.35
CA ARG A 210 -21.95 7.17 1.27
C ARG A 210 -22.45 5.80 1.73
N LEU A 211 -21.73 5.15 2.67
CA LEU A 211 -22.16 3.90 3.29
C LEU A 211 -23.28 4.09 4.33
N GLY A 212 -23.57 5.34 4.75
CA GLY A 212 -24.55 5.62 5.79
C GLY A 212 -24.02 5.41 7.23
N VAL A 213 -22.70 5.43 7.40
CA VAL A 213 -21.99 5.32 8.69
C VAL A 213 -21.94 6.69 9.38
N GLU A 214 -22.19 6.72 10.70
CA GLU A 214 -21.91 7.89 11.53
C GLU A 214 -20.39 7.99 11.77
N VAL A 215 -19.80 9.10 11.33
CA VAL A 215 -18.35 9.32 11.38
C VAL A 215 -17.98 10.12 12.62
N VAL A 216 -17.09 9.60 13.44
CA VAL A 216 -16.35 10.35 14.46
C VAL A 216 -15.03 10.79 13.84
N ASP A 217 -14.80 12.10 13.79
CA ASP A 217 -13.58 12.69 13.24
C ASP A 217 -12.37 12.43 14.16
N SER A 218 -11.30 11.89 13.59
CA SER A 218 -9.98 11.82 14.21
C SER A 218 -8.94 12.26 13.19
N HIS A 219 -8.65 13.59 13.20
CA HIS A 219 -7.66 14.24 12.34
C HIS A 219 -7.93 14.10 10.84
N ASN A 220 -9.20 14.28 10.42
CA ASN A 220 -9.65 14.12 9.02
C ASN A 220 -9.50 15.38 8.15
N ARG A 221 -8.80 16.39 8.61
CA ARG A 221 -8.46 17.56 7.81
C ARG A 221 -7.10 17.35 7.15
N LEU A 222 -7.04 17.54 5.83
CA LEU A 222 -5.76 17.53 5.11
C LEU A 222 -4.77 18.56 5.69
N ASP A 223 -3.63 18.08 6.15
CA ASP A 223 -2.50 18.90 6.59
C ASP A 223 -1.20 18.13 6.37
N TYR A 224 -0.45 18.55 5.36
CA TYR A 224 0.80 17.88 4.96
C TYR A 224 1.91 17.94 6.02
N THR A 225 1.74 18.74 7.09
CA THR A 225 2.71 18.78 8.19
C THR A 225 2.57 17.62 9.17
N PHE A 226 1.44 16.87 9.10
CA PHE A 226 1.09 15.79 10.02
C PHE A 226 1.20 16.20 11.49
N PRO A 227 0.42 17.23 11.94
CA PRO A 227 0.65 17.92 13.22
C PRO A 227 0.39 17.07 14.46
N HIS A 228 -0.30 15.94 14.33
CA HIS A 228 -0.65 15.06 15.45
C HIS A 228 0.27 13.85 15.50
N TYR A 229 0.39 13.13 14.41
CA TYR A 229 1.28 11.98 14.22
C TYR A 229 1.45 11.68 12.73
N ASN A 230 2.52 10.96 12.41
CA ASN A 230 2.69 10.45 11.07
C ASN A 230 1.65 9.34 10.81
N PRO A 231 0.80 9.43 9.76
CA PRO A 231 -0.27 8.46 9.52
C PRO A 231 0.31 7.08 9.18
N ASN A 232 0.30 6.19 10.17
CA ASN A 232 0.78 4.82 10.06
C ASN A 232 0.00 3.91 11.04
N PRO A 233 -0.91 3.04 10.58
CA PRO A 233 -1.72 2.20 11.44
C PRO A 233 -0.96 1.06 12.14
N GLU A 234 0.35 0.91 11.92
CA GLU A 234 1.22 0.08 12.76
C GLU A 234 1.85 0.86 13.93
N ALA A 235 1.78 2.20 13.91
CA ALA A 235 2.39 3.04 14.94
C ALA A 235 1.48 3.13 16.18
N MET A 236 2.06 2.81 17.35
CA MET A 236 1.33 2.83 18.63
C MET A 236 0.71 4.19 18.93
N GLU A 237 1.33 5.28 18.52
CA GLU A 237 0.83 6.63 18.69
C GLU A 237 -0.54 6.82 18.04
N MET A 238 -0.67 6.41 16.76
CA MET A 238 -1.95 6.45 16.04
C MET A 238 -2.97 5.50 16.65
N LEU A 239 -2.57 4.28 17.00
CA LEU A 239 -3.47 3.28 17.61
C LEU A 239 -3.99 3.73 18.96
N HIS A 240 -3.16 4.36 19.81
CA HIS A 240 -3.58 4.91 21.09
C HIS A 240 -4.56 6.09 20.92
N ASP A 241 -4.34 6.96 19.92
CA ASP A 241 -5.29 8.05 19.60
C ASP A 241 -6.64 7.49 19.15
N MET A 242 -6.63 6.47 18.28
CA MET A 242 -7.85 5.76 17.86
C MET A 242 -8.58 5.13 19.05
N SER A 243 -7.84 4.48 19.96
CA SER A 243 -8.38 3.88 21.19
C SER A 243 -9.05 4.94 22.10
N ALA A 244 -8.37 6.05 22.31
CA ALA A 244 -8.93 7.17 23.10
C ALA A 244 -10.19 7.74 22.46
N SER A 245 -10.22 7.89 21.15
CA SER A 245 -11.35 8.40 20.36
C SER A 245 -12.56 7.45 20.42
N VAL A 246 -12.36 6.13 20.36
CA VAL A 246 -13.43 5.13 20.54
C VAL A 246 -14.03 5.25 21.92
N LYS A 247 -13.19 5.21 22.98
CA LYS A 247 -13.65 5.30 24.38
C LYS A 247 -14.40 6.59 24.69
N ALA A 248 -13.96 7.70 24.12
CA ALA A 248 -14.59 9.01 24.32
C ALA A 248 -15.91 9.16 23.58
N SER A 249 -16.04 8.58 22.40
CA SER A 249 -17.22 8.73 21.55
C SER A 249 -18.26 7.63 21.70
N GLY A 250 -17.89 6.47 22.26
CA GLY A 250 -18.71 5.26 22.24
C GLY A 250 -18.95 4.74 20.82
N ALA A 251 -17.94 4.84 19.95
CA ALA A 251 -18.02 4.30 18.61
C ALA A 251 -17.94 2.77 18.62
N ASP A 252 -18.53 2.12 17.61
CA ASP A 252 -18.52 0.66 17.46
C ASP A 252 -17.10 0.12 17.17
N PHE A 253 -16.25 0.92 16.54
CA PHE A 253 -14.83 0.65 16.28
C PHE A 253 -14.15 1.87 15.66
N ALA A 254 -12.83 1.79 15.49
CA ALA A 254 -12.06 2.76 14.72
C ALA A 254 -11.37 2.12 13.52
N LEU A 255 -11.28 2.89 12.44
CA LEU A 255 -10.51 2.56 11.24
C LEU A 255 -9.47 3.64 10.97
N GLY A 256 -8.22 3.24 10.87
CA GLY A 256 -7.08 4.13 10.64
C GLY A 256 -6.40 3.85 9.29
N PHE A 257 -5.98 4.90 8.59
CA PHE A 257 -5.38 4.80 7.26
C PHE A 257 -3.99 5.44 7.25
N ASP A 258 -3.09 4.88 6.46
CA ASP A 258 -1.78 5.47 6.27
C ASP A 258 -1.77 6.63 5.26
N GLY A 259 -0.60 7.21 5.04
CA GLY A 259 -0.46 8.45 4.29
C GLY A 259 -0.98 8.42 2.85
N ASP A 260 -0.97 7.26 2.19
CA ASP A 260 -1.47 7.06 0.83
C ASP A 260 -2.63 6.04 0.74
N GLY A 261 -3.17 5.61 1.90
CA GLY A 261 -4.46 4.92 2.02
C GLY A 261 -4.49 3.48 1.51
N ASP A 262 -3.36 2.82 1.39
CA ASP A 262 -3.32 1.41 1.00
C ASP A 262 -3.33 0.45 2.20
N ARG A 263 -3.21 0.98 3.44
CA ARG A 263 -3.32 0.23 4.70
C ARG A 263 -4.55 0.62 5.50
N CYS A 264 -5.02 -0.34 6.31
CA CYS A 264 -6.08 -0.12 7.28
C CYS A 264 -5.74 -0.77 8.62
N GLY A 265 -5.79 0.02 9.70
CA GLY A 265 -5.70 -0.44 11.08
C GLY A 265 -7.07 -0.41 11.76
N VAL A 266 -7.25 -1.25 12.77
CA VAL A 266 -8.54 -1.42 13.46
C VAL A 266 -8.36 -1.39 14.97
N VAL A 267 -9.24 -0.66 15.65
CA VAL A 267 -9.39 -0.68 17.10
C VAL A 267 -10.85 -0.99 17.41
N ASP A 268 -11.12 -1.91 18.35
CA ASP A 268 -12.47 -2.36 18.67
C ASP A 268 -13.24 -1.38 19.57
N ASP A 269 -14.49 -1.71 19.89
CA ASP A 269 -15.41 -0.92 20.73
C ASP A 269 -14.94 -0.76 22.19
N GLU A 270 -14.05 -1.62 22.67
CA GLU A 270 -13.41 -1.50 23.99
C GLU A 270 -12.13 -0.64 23.94
N GLY A 271 -11.71 -0.23 22.75
CA GLY A 271 -10.48 0.50 22.50
C GLY A 271 -9.23 -0.39 22.52
N GLU A 272 -9.39 -1.68 22.27
CA GLU A 272 -8.28 -2.62 22.12
C GLU A 272 -7.88 -2.73 20.65
N GLU A 273 -6.58 -2.78 20.39
CA GLU A 273 -6.04 -2.90 19.06
C GLU A 273 -6.29 -4.30 18.47
N ILE A 274 -6.74 -4.36 17.24
CA ILE A 274 -6.79 -5.60 16.48
C ILE A 274 -5.67 -5.55 15.45
N PHE A 275 -4.55 -6.22 15.72
CA PHE A 275 -3.45 -6.28 14.76
C PHE A 275 -3.93 -6.78 13.41
N ALA A 276 -3.36 -6.24 12.33
CA ALA A 276 -3.84 -6.45 10.97
C ALA A 276 -3.93 -7.93 10.57
N ASP A 277 -3.01 -8.77 11.01
CA ASP A 277 -3.05 -10.21 10.78
C ASP A 277 -4.24 -10.91 11.50
N LYS A 278 -4.65 -10.41 12.68
CA LYS A 278 -5.82 -10.89 13.39
C LYS A 278 -7.11 -10.42 12.72
N MET A 279 -7.16 -9.15 12.30
CA MET A 279 -8.29 -8.64 11.52
C MET A 279 -8.42 -9.40 10.21
N GLY A 280 -7.29 -9.75 9.58
CA GLY A 280 -7.25 -10.61 8.40
C GLY A 280 -7.90 -11.99 8.65
N VAL A 281 -7.63 -12.62 9.81
CA VAL A 281 -8.31 -13.91 10.17
C VAL A 281 -9.80 -13.69 10.38
N ILE A 282 -10.22 -12.61 11.05
CA ILE A 282 -11.67 -12.30 11.24
C ILE A 282 -12.34 -12.14 9.88
N MET A 283 -11.75 -11.39 8.96
CA MET A 283 -12.26 -11.23 7.60
C MET A 283 -12.28 -12.56 6.83
N ALA A 284 -11.20 -13.34 6.94
CA ALA A 284 -11.12 -14.65 6.27
C ALA A 284 -12.19 -15.62 6.77
N ARG A 285 -12.52 -15.63 8.08
CA ARG A 285 -13.64 -16.43 8.63
C ARG A 285 -14.98 -16.07 7.98
N ASP A 286 -15.28 -14.77 7.92
CA ASP A 286 -16.51 -14.26 7.30
C ASP A 286 -16.56 -14.60 5.80
N LEU A 287 -15.48 -14.30 5.08
CA LEU A 287 -15.37 -14.53 3.65
C LEU A 287 -15.40 -16.03 3.30
N SER A 288 -14.77 -16.89 4.10
CA SER A 288 -14.81 -18.35 3.85
C SER A 288 -16.20 -18.95 4.05
N GLY A 289 -17.04 -18.32 4.87
CA GLY A 289 -18.46 -18.70 5.00
C GLY A 289 -19.27 -18.34 3.75
N ILE A 290 -18.89 -17.27 3.04
CA ILE A 290 -19.54 -16.84 1.79
C ILE A 290 -18.94 -17.57 0.57
N TYR A 291 -17.63 -17.80 0.60
CA TYR A 291 -16.82 -18.42 -0.46
C TYR A 291 -16.09 -19.66 0.10
N PRO A 292 -16.76 -20.81 0.22
CA PRO A 292 -16.12 -22.05 0.68
C PRO A 292 -14.93 -22.44 -0.20
N ASP A 293 -13.97 -23.17 0.38
CA ASP A 293 -12.74 -23.60 -0.27
C ASP A 293 -11.82 -22.46 -0.76
N ALA A 294 -12.05 -21.22 -0.32
CA ALA A 294 -11.24 -20.07 -0.71
C ALA A 294 -9.78 -20.21 -0.29
N THR A 295 -8.88 -19.71 -1.11
CA THR A 295 -7.46 -19.59 -0.77
C THR A 295 -7.16 -18.20 -0.22
N PHE A 296 -6.43 -18.13 0.89
CA PHE A 296 -5.95 -16.91 1.53
C PHE A 296 -4.42 -16.93 1.56
N VAL A 297 -3.80 -15.83 1.19
CA VAL A 297 -2.35 -15.64 1.30
C VAL A 297 -2.06 -14.79 2.53
N ALA A 298 -1.12 -15.20 3.36
CA ALA A 298 -0.65 -14.40 4.49
C ALA A 298 0.86 -14.18 4.38
N ASP A 299 1.37 -13.05 4.86
CA ASP A 299 2.81 -12.86 4.91
C ASP A 299 3.42 -13.69 6.06
N VAL A 300 4.71 -14.00 5.93
CA VAL A 300 5.43 -14.85 6.92
C VAL A 300 5.51 -14.24 8.32
N LYS A 301 5.23 -12.95 8.49
CA LYS A 301 5.15 -12.27 9.79
C LYS A 301 3.79 -12.41 10.45
N SER A 302 2.78 -12.83 9.70
CA SER A 302 1.39 -12.96 10.16
C SER A 302 1.20 -14.18 11.06
N THR A 303 0.09 -14.15 11.82
CA THR A 303 -0.31 -15.24 12.73
C THR A 303 -0.46 -16.58 12.01
N GLY A 304 -0.09 -17.68 12.69
CA GLY A 304 -0.34 -19.04 12.21
C GLY A 304 -1.82 -19.45 12.16
N LEU A 305 -2.75 -18.58 12.58
CA LEU A 305 -4.18 -18.87 12.60
C LEU A 305 -4.77 -19.05 11.18
N PHE A 306 -4.22 -18.45 10.14
CA PHE A 306 -4.72 -18.69 8.78
C PHE A 306 -4.75 -20.19 8.43
N ALA A 307 -3.76 -20.96 8.90
CA ALA A 307 -3.72 -22.40 8.68
C ALA A 307 -4.38 -23.23 9.79
N ALA A 308 -4.43 -22.71 11.03
CA ALA A 308 -4.82 -23.48 12.21
C ALA A 308 -6.23 -23.15 12.74
N ASP A 309 -6.91 -22.13 12.18
CA ASP A 309 -8.19 -21.69 12.67
C ASP A 309 -9.30 -22.72 12.36
N PRO A 310 -10.09 -23.16 13.37
CA PRO A 310 -11.09 -24.21 13.17
C PRO A 310 -12.24 -23.77 12.26
N VAL A 311 -12.60 -22.49 12.20
CA VAL A 311 -13.66 -22.00 11.31
C VAL A 311 -13.18 -22.02 9.86
N LEU A 312 -11.96 -21.58 9.60
CA LEU A 312 -11.36 -21.63 8.27
C LEU A 312 -11.24 -23.08 7.77
N GLN A 313 -10.79 -24.00 8.64
CA GLN A 313 -10.70 -25.42 8.30
C GLN A 313 -12.07 -26.04 8.02
N ALA A 314 -13.08 -25.71 8.81
CA ALA A 314 -14.45 -26.20 8.60
C ALA A 314 -15.06 -25.72 7.28
N ASN A 315 -14.69 -24.53 6.82
CA ASN A 315 -15.14 -23.95 5.55
C ASN A 315 -14.25 -24.39 4.35
N GLY A 316 -13.29 -25.29 4.55
CA GLY A 316 -12.38 -25.78 3.50
C GLY A 316 -11.33 -24.77 3.04
N ALA A 317 -11.17 -23.67 3.76
CA ALA A 317 -10.23 -22.61 3.39
C ALA A 317 -8.77 -23.10 3.38
N LYS A 318 -7.99 -22.60 2.42
CA LYS A 318 -6.57 -22.92 2.25
C LYS A 318 -5.73 -21.70 2.61
N ALA A 319 -4.66 -21.91 3.33
CA ALA A 319 -3.69 -20.89 3.68
C ALA A 319 -2.38 -21.09 2.93
N ASP A 320 -1.85 -20.01 2.35
CA ASP A 320 -0.52 -19.98 1.75
C ASP A 320 0.28 -18.86 2.44
N TYR A 321 1.47 -19.18 2.96
CA TYR A 321 2.34 -18.18 3.57
C TYR A 321 3.42 -17.77 2.58
N TRP A 322 3.57 -16.44 2.41
CA TRP A 322 4.49 -15.90 1.42
C TRP A 322 5.34 -14.77 2.00
N LYS A 323 6.38 -14.39 1.28
CA LYS A 323 7.26 -13.31 1.69
C LYS A 323 6.53 -11.96 1.77
N THR A 324 6.92 -11.14 2.75
CA THR A 324 6.36 -9.80 2.97
C THR A 324 6.72 -8.87 1.82
N GLY A 325 5.82 -7.95 1.50
CA GLY A 325 6.00 -6.88 0.53
C GLY A 325 4.83 -6.81 -0.45
N HIS A 326 4.24 -5.63 -0.56
CA HIS A 326 2.98 -5.45 -1.29
C HIS A 326 3.02 -5.96 -2.74
N SER A 327 4.15 -5.84 -3.45
CA SER A 327 4.28 -6.37 -4.81
C SER A 327 4.35 -7.90 -4.82
N HIS A 328 5.08 -8.50 -3.87
CA HIS A 328 5.17 -9.95 -3.73
C HIS A 328 3.81 -10.57 -3.40
N MET A 329 3.07 -9.95 -2.49
CA MET A 329 1.73 -10.40 -2.10
C MET A 329 0.72 -10.29 -3.24
N LYS A 330 0.68 -9.17 -3.97
CA LYS A 330 -0.17 -9.01 -5.17
C LYS A 330 0.08 -10.12 -6.20
N ARG A 331 1.36 -10.36 -6.52
CA ARG A 331 1.76 -11.41 -7.46
C ARG A 331 1.35 -12.80 -6.97
N ARG A 332 1.48 -13.07 -5.67
CA ARG A 332 1.11 -14.37 -5.11
C ARG A 332 -0.40 -14.59 -5.10
N VAL A 333 -1.16 -13.57 -4.67
CA VAL A 333 -2.64 -13.60 -4.72
C VAL A 333 -3.12 -13.84 -6.15
N HIS A 334 -2.59 -13.11 -7.11
CA HIS A 334 -2.94 -13.27 -8.53
C HIS A 334 -2.55 -14.64 -9.08
N ALA A 335 -1.33 -15.12 -8.82
CA ALA A 335 -0.84 -16.40 -9.32
C ALA A 335 -1.61 -17.61 -8.80
N LEU A 336 -2.13 -17.53 -7.56
CA LEU A 336 -2.94 -18.60 -6.95
C LEU A 336 -4.44 -18.48 -7.23
N GLY A 337 -4.90 -17.38 -7.83
CA GLY A 337 -6.33 -17.06 -7.86
C GLY A 337 -6.92 -16.99 -6.45
N ALA A 338 -6.13 -16.52 -5.47
CA ALA A 338 -6.56 -16.42 -4.09
C ALA A 338 -7.61 -15.32 -3.92
N LEU A 339 -8.56 -15.56 -3.00
CA LEU A 339 -9.65 -14.61 -2.72
C LEU A 339 -9.13 -13.36 -2.03
N ALA A 340 -8.14 -13.51 -1.14
CA ALA A 340 -7.51 -12.38 -0.46
C ALA A 340 -6.08 -12.68 -0.02
N GLY A 341 -5.30 -11.59 0.16
CA GLY A 341 -4.00 -11.59 0.81
C GLY A 341 -3.98 -10.66 2.01
N PHE A 342 -3.15 -10.97 3.01
CA PHE A 342 -3.08 -10.24 4.27
C PHE A 342 -1.63 -10.08 4.72
N GLU A 343 -1.23 -8.85 5.02
CA GLU A 343 0.06 -8.56 5.65
C GLU A 343 -0.13 -8.03 7.07
N LYS A 344 0.78 -8.40 7.95
CA LYS A 344 0.83 -7.88 9.32
C LYS A 344 0.95 -6.34 9.37
N SER A 345 1.49 -5.75 8.31
CA SER A 345 1.65 -4.30 8.15
C SER A 345 0.35 -3.53 7.86
N GLY A 346 -0.78 -4.21 7.69
CA GLY A 346 -2.07 -3.58 7.39
C GLY A 346 -2.41 -3.44 5.91
N HIS A 347 -1.62 -4.03 5.01
CA HIS A 347 -2.00 -4.20 3.61
C HIS A 347 -2.94 -5.40 3.47
N TYR A 348 -4.03 -5.21 2.74
CA TYR A 348 -5.01 -6.24 2.43
C TYR A 348 -5.30 -6.22 0.93
N PHE A 349 -5.20 -7.38 0.31
CA PHE A 349 -5.32 -7.58 -1.14
C PHE A 349 -6.59 -8.36 -1.41
N LEU A 350 -7.70 -7.67 -1.55
CA LEU A 350 -8.98 -8.32 -1.82
C LEU A 350 -9.14 -8.50 -3.34
N ALA A 351 -9.22 -9.76 -3.79
CA ALA A 351 -9.37 -10.08 -5.20
C ALA A 351 -10.86 -10.23 -5.59
N GLU A 352 -11.13 -10.47 -6.86
CA GLU A 352 -12.49 -10.67 -7.33
C GLU A 352 -13.14 -11.90 -6.65
N PRO A 353 -14.44 -11.81 -6.34
CA PRO A 353 -15.38 -10.74 -6.70
C PRO A 353 -15.47 -9.58 -5.68
N ILE A 354 -14.60 -9.52 -4.68
CA ILE A 354 -14.66 -8.54 -3.58
C ILE A 354 -13.95 -7.23 -3.97
N GLY A 355 -12.81 -7.35 -4.61
CA GLY A 355 -11.96 -6.26 -5.05
C GLY A 355 -11.24 -6.60 -6.34
N ARG A 356 -10.13 -5.91 -6.62
CA ARG A 356 -9.37 -6.07 -7.87
C ARG A 356 -7.96 -6.65 -7.67
N GLY A 357 -7.64 -7.12 -6.45
CA GLY A 357 -6.36 -7.77 -6.14
C GLY A 357 -5.21 -6.83 -5.76
N TYR A 358 -5.41 -5.51 -5.74
CA TYR A 358 -4.45 -4.57 -5.17
C TYR A 358 -4.77 -4.22 -3.71
N ASP A 359 -3.77 -3.72 -2.99
CA ASP A 359 -3.89 -3.24 -1.62
C ASP A 359 -4.72 -1.95 -1.56
N CYS A 360 -5.76 -1.97 -0.72
CA CYS A 360 -6.71 -0.87 -0.63
C CYS A 360 -7.34 -0.77 0.76
N GLY A 361 -6.84 0.18 1.58
CA GLY A 361 -7.41 0.43 2.92
C GLY A 361 -8.87 0.85 2.88
N MET A 362 -9.29 1.59 1.85
CA MET A 362 -10.69 2.00 1.68
C MET A 362 -11.61 0.81 1.39
N ARG A 363 -11.20 -0.13 0.54
CA ARG A 363 -11.97 -1.37 0.26
C ARG A 363 -12.09 -2.23 1.52
N VAL A 364 -11.00 -2.34 2.29
CA VAL A 364 -11.00 -3.04 3.58
C VAL A 364 -12.00 -2.40 4.55
N ALA A 365 -12.04 -1.09 4.64
CA ALA A 365 -13.00 -0.37 5.47
C ALA A 365 -14.46 -0.71 5.09
N VAL A 366 -14.76 -0.75 3.80
CA VAL A 366 -16.08 -1.18 3.29
C VAL A 366 -16.38 -2.62 3.68
N GLU A 367 -15.44 -3.54 3.50
CA GLU A 367 -15.65 -4.96 3.82
C GLU A 367 -15.78 -5.20 5.34
N ILE A 368 -15.09 -4.42 6.19
CA ILE A 368 -15.29 -4.45 7.64
C ILE A 368 -16.70 -3.96 7.98
N CYS A 369 -17.17 -2.88 7.38
CA CYS A 369 -18.56 -2.42 7.57
C CYS A 369 -19.57 -3.49 7.13
N LYS A 370 -19.36 -4.16 6.00
CA LYS A 370 -20.20 -5.26 5.53
C LYS A 370 -20.16 -6.48 6.47
N LEU A 371 -19.00 -6.80 7.01
CA LEU A 371 -18.82 -7.86 8.01
C LEU A 371 -19.66 -7.54 9.26
N MET A 372 -19.61 -6.32 9.76
CA MET A 372 -20.41 -5.89 10.91
C MET A 372 -21.92 -5.88 10.59
N ASP A 373 -22.32 -5.53 9.38
CA ASP A 373 -23.72 -5.58 8.93
C ASP A 373 -24.27 -7.03 8.87
N ARG A 374 -23.43 -7.99 8.45
CA ARG A 374 -23.76 -9.42 8.45
C ARG A 374 -23.82 -10.05 9.85
N ASN A 375 -23.18 -9.41 10.84
CA ASN A 375 -23.13 -9.87 12.23
C ASN A 375 -23.79 -8.85 13.19
N PRO A 376 -25.11 -8.59 13.08
CA PRO A 376 -25.75 -7.46 13.78
C PRO A 376 -25.74 -7.60 15.30
N ASP A 377 -25.66 -8.81 15.83
CA ASP A 377 -25.68 -9.12 17.26
C ASP A 377 -24.27 -9.17 17.89
N MET A 378 -23.22 -8.97 17.12
CA MET A 378 -21.82 -8.99 17.59
C MET A 378 -21.18 -7.61 17.56
N SER A 379 -20.40 -7.31 18.59
CA SER A 379 -19.47 -6.16 18.57
C SER A 379 -18.14 -6.53 17.89
N MET A 380 -17.31 -5.54 17.60
CA MET A 380 -15.96 -5.80 17.06
C MET A 380 -15.09 -6.54 18.09
N SER A 381 -15.24 -6.22 19.38
CA SER A 381 -14.55 -6.92 20.48
C SER A 381 -15.02 -8.37 20.64
N ASP A 382 -16.30 -8.68 20.35
CA ASP A 382 -16.78 -10.06 20.32
C ASP A 382 -16.12 -10.88 19.21
N LEU A 383 -16.01 -10.30 18.02
CA LEU A 383 -15.29 -10.93 16.90
C LEU A 383 -13.82 -11.19 17.24
N ARG A 384 -13.15 -10.23 17.88
CA ARG A 384 -11.77 -10.38 18.36
C ARG A 384 -11.64 -11.50 19.38
N ARG A 385 -12.52 -11.53 20.39
CA ARG A 385 -12.51 -12.55 21.45
C ARG A 385 -12.86 -13.96 20.95
N ALA A 386 -13.56 -14.06 19.84
CA ALA A 386 -13.86 -15.36 19.20
C ALA A 386 -12.63 -16.01 18.55
N LEU A 387 -11.51 -15.29 18.36
CA LEU A 387 -10.27 -15.86 17.87
C LEU A 387 -9.58 -16.73 18.94
N PRO A 388 -8.91 -17.82 18.57
CA PRO A 388 -8.02 -18.53 19.48
C PRO A 388 -6.94 -17.58 20.03
N LEU A 389 -6.64 -17.72 21.32
CA LEU A 389 -5.62 -16.90 21.97
C LEU A 389 -4.26 -17.17 21.34
N THR A 390 -3.62 -16.13 20.84
CA THR A 390 -2.25 -16.16 20.34
C THR A 390 -1.51 -14.92 20.81
N TYR A 391 -0.19 -15.07 20.97
CA TYR A 391 0.67 -13.98 21.37
C TYR A 391 1.40 -13.43 20.13
N SER A 392 1.50 -12.11 20.03
CA SER A 392 2.22 -11.42 18.96
C SER A 392 3.28 -10.52 19.55
N MET A 393 4.34 -10.27 18.78
CA MET A 393 5.34 -9.26 19.09
C MET A 393 5.22 -8.12 18.07
N PRO A 394 5.55 -6.88 18.42
CA PRO A 394 5.75 -5.81 17.45
C PRO A 394 6.79 -6.24 16.40
N THR A 395 6.67 -5.71 15.19
CA THR A 395 7.70 -5.91 14.16
C THR A 395 9.01 -5.29 14.63
N MET A 396 10.07 -6.11 14.72
CA MET A 396 11.42 -5.65 15.05
C MET A 396 12.20 -5.40 13.78
N SER A 397 12.79 -4.22 13.67
CA SER A 397 13.63 -3.83 12.53
C SER A 397 15.02 -3.46 13.05
N PRO A 398 15.92 -4.44 13.26
CA PRO A 398 17.27 -4.15 13.67
C PRO A 398 17.98 -3.34 12.58
N TYR A 399 18.81 -2.38 13.01
CA TYR A 399 19.55 -1.54 12.08
C TYR A 399 20.50 -2.38 11.22
N ALA A 400 20.48 -2.13 9.91
CA ALA A 400 21.48 -2.60 8.96
C ALA A 400 21.73 -1.47 7.95
N ALA A 401 23.00 -1.23 7.59
CA ALA A 401 23.34 -0.28 6.54
C ALA A 401 22.73 -0.70 5.20
N ASP A 402 22.32 0.26 4.39
CA ASP A 402 21.67 -0.03 3.09
C ASP A 402 22.55 -0.87 2.16
N GLU A 403 23.87 -0.68 2.24
CA GLU A 403 24.86 -1.40 1.44
C GLU A 403 25.05 -2.86 1.87
N GLU A 404 24.75 -3.19 3.14
CA GLU A 404 25.03 -4.50 3.73
C GLU A 404 23.77 -5.34 4.02
N LYS A 405 22.59 -4.72 4.05
CA LYS A 405 21.34 -5.36 4.51
C LYS A 405 20.99 -6.64 3.75
N TYR A 406 21.18 -6.67 2.43
CA TYR A 406 20.90 -7.84 1.61
C TYR A 406 21.90 -8.98 1.84
N ASP A 407 23.19 -8.66 2.01
CA ASP A 407 24.23 -9.66 2.33
C ASP A 407 24.04 -10.24 3.73
N ILE A 408 23.63 -9.39 4.69
CA ILE A 408 23.30 -9.85 6.06
C ILE A 408 22.12 -10.83 6.00
N LEU A 409 21.06 -10.46 5.25
CA LEU A 409 19.89 -11.31 5.08
C LEU A 409 20.23 -12.64 4.41
N ALA A 410 20.96 -12.63 3.31
CA ALA A 410 21.36 -13.83 2.59
C ALA A 410 22.19 -14.81 3.48
N ARG A 411 23.12 -14.27 4.27
CA ARG A 411 23.88 -15.06 5.25
C ARG A 411 23.01 -15.64 6.37
N LEU A 412 21.99 -14.87 6.82
CA LEU A 412 21.04 -15.34 7.83
C LEU A 412 20.17 -16.46 7.27
N VAL A 413 19.60 -16.31 6.08
CA VAL A 413 18.80 -17.32 5.38
C VAL A 413 19.59 -18.62 5.25
N THR A 414 20.84 -18.56 4.74
CA THR A 414 21.71 -19.73 4.61
C THR A 414 21.95 -20.47 5.93
N LYS A 415 21.95 -19.73 7.06
CA LYS A 415 22.06 -20.35 8.39
C LYS A 415 20.74 -20.99 8.82
N LEU A 416 19.61 -20.31 8.60
CA LEU A 416 18.28 -20.80 8.99
C LEU A 416 17.90 -22.07 8.22
N GLU A 417 18.20 -22.15 6.93
CA GLU A 417 17.93 -23.32 6.06
C GLU A 417 18.67 -24.59 6.53
N LYS A 418 19.75 -24.43 7.30
CA LYS A 418 20.51 -25.56 7.87
C LYS A 418 20.00 -26.01 9.24
N LEU A 419 19.06 -25.27 9.84
CA LEU A 419 18.52 -25.61 11.14
C LEU A 419 17.49 -26.73 11.01
N THR A 420 17.68 -27.79 11.79
CA THR A 420 16.68 -28.86 11.96
C THR A 420 15.79 -28.62 13.17
N GLU A 421 16.26 -27.78 14.10
CA GLU A 421 15.54 -27.42 15.33
C GLU A 421 15.80 -25.94 15.68
N LEU A 422 14.76 -25.28 16.20
CA LEU A 422 14.84 -23.92 16.74
C LEU A 422 14.05 -23.84 18.05
N ALA A 423 14.69 -23.39 19.13
CA ALA A 423 14.09 -23.26 20.46
C ALA A 423 13.34 -24.52 20.94
N GLY A 424 13.93 -25.70 20.75
CA GLY A 424 13.38 -26.98 21.15
C GLY A 424 12.22 -27.49 20.26
N ARG A 425 12.04 -26.92 19.09
CA ARG A 425 11.00 -27.33 18.14
C ARG A 425 11.60 -27.65 16.77
N PRO A 426 11.13 -28.70 16.08
CA PRO A 426 11.63 -29.03 14.75
C PRO A 426 11.29 -27.94 13.75
N VAL A 427 12.29 -27.54 12.93
CA VAL A 427 12.07 -26.63 11.79
C VAL A 427 11.46 -27.45 10.65
N LYS A 428 10.27 -27.08 10.22
CA LYS A 428 9.56 -27.77 9.13
C LYS A 428 9.88 -27.15 7.78
N GLU A 429 9.98 -25.83 7.74
CA GLU A 429 10.17 -25.03 6.52
C GLU A 429 10.80 -23.68 6.86
N VAL A 430 11.60 -23.16 5.97
CA VAL A 430 12.10 -21.78 6.00
C VAL A 430 11.55 -21.07 4.76
N VAL A 431 10.72 -20.05 4.97
CA VAL A 431 10.16 -19.22 3.91
C VAL A 431 10.88 -17.87 3.91
N THR A 432 11.41 -17.44 2.76
CA THR A 432 12.25 -16.25 2.61
C THR A 432 11.77 -15.38 1.46
#